data_7479909bb780c1cffad2f43ddd76c062
#
_entry.id   7479909bb780c1cffad2f43ddd76c062
#
_cell.length_a   1.000
_cell.length_b   1.000
_cell.length_c   1.000
_cell.angle_alpha   90.00
_cell.angle_beta   90.00
_cell.angle_gamma   90.00
#
_symmetry.space_group_name_H-M   'P 1'
#
loop_
_entity.id
_entity.type
_entity.pdbx_description
1 polymer ?
#
loop_
_entity_poly.entity_id
_entity_poly.type
_entity_poly.pdbx_seq_one_letter_code
_entity_poly.pdbx_strand_id
1 'polypeptide(L)'
;HEVDVMAFKKSEESNYYIVRVNELYGKEIKDVVLSFPAKIVDAYEVNGQEKRIGNADFKNGVLNFDMTRFLIRSFAVKFENSSNSLSKPSQAVVQLPFNQDGISFDTKRNDGNLFNGLTLPAEMIPAEIVSEDILFKTGITADGQKNVLSAAGQKIVIPSGKYNKLYILAAATDDTQGDIKVGNKVVKQSFQNWTGYVGQHYNRELTSDNLKVVSISKAFTKRDNIAWFASHRHTPDANDAYQYSYLYKYEITLPEGAKSITLPKNDKIKIFAITVA
;
A
#
# COMPACT_ATOMS: atom_id res chain seq x y z
N HIS A 1 -16.45 -15.63 14.71
CA HIS A 1 -17.66 -15.04 14.18
C HIS A 1 -18.21 -15.91 13.07
N GLU A 2 -19.52 -16.19 13.09
CA GLU A 2 -20.18 -17.07 12.10
C GLU A 2 -20.65 -16.30 10.85
N VAL A 3 -20.71 -14.99 10.95
CA VAL A 3 -21.05 -14.07 9.85
C VAL A 3 -19.90 -13.10 9.62
N ASP A 4 -19.54 -12.91 8.37
CA ASP A 4 -18.48 -12.00 7.93
C ASP A 4 -19.05 -10.83 7.13
N VAL A 5 -18.42 -9.66 7.24
CA VAL A 5 -18.73 -8.47 6.45
C VAL A 5 -17.82 -8.47 5.22
N MET A 6 -18.32 -8.95 4.11
CA MET A 6 -17.59 -9.05 2.84
C MET A 6 -17.29 -7.70 2.20
N ALA A 7 -18.20 -6.73 2.34
CA ALA A 7 -18.05 -5.41 1.74
C ALA A 7 -18.82 -4.34 2.51
N PHE A 8 -18.23 -3.16 2.59
CA PHE A 8 -18.88 -1.93 2.99
C PHE A 8 -18.45 -0.83 2.01
N LYS A 9 -19.38 -0.35 1.19
CA LYS A 9 -19.09 0.64 0.14
C LYS A 9 -20.21 1.67 0.01
N LYS A 10 -19.92 2.80 -0.63
CA LYS A 10 -20.98 3.71 -1.06
C LYS A 10 -21.77 3.07 -2.21
N SER A 11 -23.10 3.26 -2.23
CA SER A 11 -23.96 2.85 -3.36
C SER A 11 -23.57 3.62 -4.62
N GLU A 12 -23.66 2.96 -5.77
CA GLU A 12 -23.36 3.53 -7.08
C GLU A 12 -24.38 4.57 -7.53
N GLU A 13 -25.67 4.35 -7.21
CA GLU A 13 -26.79 5.16 -7.71
C GLU A 13 -27.47 6.01 -6.61
N SER A 14 -27.04 5.90 -5.35
CA SER A 14 -27.75 6.54 -4.23
C SER A 14 -26.85 7.07 -3.12
N ASN A 15 -27.46 7.78 -2.17
CA ASN A 15 -26.75 8.29 -0.96
C ASN A 15 -26.74 7.26 0.19
N TYR A 16 -26.88 5.96 -0.12
CA TYR A 16 -26.79 4.88 0.83
C TYR A 16 -25.38 4.25 0.82
N TYR A 17 -25.07 3.52 1.86
CA TYR A 17 -23.93 2.61 1.92
C TYR A 17 -24.44 1.18 1.80
N ILE A 18 -23.74 0.36 1.03
CA ILE A 18 -24.05 -1.05 0.88
C ILE A 18 -23.16 -1.84 1.83
N VAL A 19 -23.78 -2.60 2.72
CA VAL A 19 -23.10 -3.60 3.53
C VAL A 19 -23.51 -4.99 3.01
N ARG A 20 -22.52 -5.83 2.75
CA ARG A 20 -22.73 -7.22 2.31
C ARG A 20 -22.15 -8.17 3.33
N VAL A 21 -22.96 -9.12 3.77
CA VAL A 21 -22.62 -10.11 4.79
C VAL A 21 -22.77 -11.52 4.25
N ASN A 22 -21.97 -12.45 4.73
CA ASN A 22 -21.97 -13.86 4.36
C ASN A 22 -21.95 -14.73 5.62
N GLU A 23 -22.75 -15.79 5.62
CA GLU A 23 -22.66 -16.86 6.59
C GLU A 23 -21.59 -17.88 6.13
N LEU A 24 -20.64 -18.23 7.03
CA LEU A 24 -19.40 -18.92 6.67
C LEU A 24 -19.41 -20.43 6.88
N TYR A 25 -20.28 -20.96 7.74
CA TYR A 25 -20.17 -22.34 8.26
C TYR A 25 -21.35 -23.25 7.93
N GLY A 26 -22.28 -22.82 7.09
CA GLY A 26 -23.46 -23.59 6.69
C GLY A 26 -24.48 -23.75 7.82
N LYS A 27 -24.65 -22.73 8.67
CA LYS A 27 -25.57 -22.72 9.80
C LYS A 27 -26.76 -21.78 9.57
N GLU A 28 -27.84 -22.04 10.28
CA GLU A 28 -28.92 -21.07 10.46
C GLU A 28 -28.60 -20.24 11.70
N ILE A 29 -28.50 -18.92 11.54
CA ILE A 29 -28.18 -17.99 12.62
C ILE A 29 -29.35 -17.02 12.75
N LYS A 30 -29.87 -16.94 13.97
CA LYS A 30 -30.94 -16.00 14.32
C LYS A 30 -30.38 -14.78 15.02
N ASP A 31 -31.08 -13.66 14.86
CA ASP A 31 -30.79 -12.40 15.60
C ASP A 31 -29.33 -11.93 15.40
N VAL A 32 -28.81 -11.97 14.18
CA VAL A 32 -27.52 -11.38 13.86
C VAL A 32 -27.59 -9.88 14.08
N VAL A 33 -26.65 -9.37 14.86
CA VAL A 33 -26.54 -7.94 15.19
C VAL A 33 -25.32 -7.34 14.50
N LEU A 34 -25.55 -6.40 13.60
CA LEU A 34 -24.49 -5.62 12.98
C LEU A 34 -24.57 -4.17 13.46
N SER A 35 -23.53 -3.74 14.20
CA SER A 35 -23.49 -2.40 14.81
C SER A 35 -22.65 -1.43 14.00
N PHE A 36 -23.12 -0.19 13.87
CA PHE A 36 -22.42 0.91 13.23
C PHE A 36 -22.17 2.03 14.23
N PRO A 37 -21.07 2.79 14.08
CA PRO A 37 -20.77 3.92 14.97
C PRO A 37 -21.70 5.12 14.76
N ALA A 38 -22.46 5.13 13.66
CA ALA A 38 -23.41 6.19 13.32
C ALA A 38 -24.85 5.69 13.38
N LYS A 39 -25.78 6.57 13.72
CA LYS A 39 -27.20 6.25 13.77
C LYS A 39 -27.74 5.98 12.36
N ILE A 40 -28.44 4.86 12.19
CA ILE A 40 -29.15 4.52 10.96
C ILE A 40 -30.46 5.31 10.91
N VAL A 41 -30.69 6.03 9.82
CA VAL A 41 -31.95 6.77 9.58
C VAL A 41 -32.87 6.05 8.59
N ASP A 42 -32.31 5.20 7.74
CA ASP A 42 -33.07 4.33 6.83
C ASP A 42 -32.23 3.12 6.43
N ALA A 43 -32.88 1.96 6.25
CA ALA A 43 -32.27 0.76 5.72
C ALA A 43 -33.28 -0.16 5.03
N TYR A 44 -32.80 -0.88 4.02
CA TYR A 44 -33.58 -1.89 3.29
C TYR A 44 -32.65 -2.94 2.69
N GLU A 45 -33.21 -4.13 2.42
CA GLU A 45 -32.46 -5.20 1.78
C GLU A 45 -32.38 -4.99 0.27
N VAL A 46 -31.21 -5.30 -0.32
CA VAL A 46 -30.95 -5.16 -1.76
C VAL A 46 -30.36 -6.44 -2.35
N ASN A 47 -30.53 -6.61 -3.65
CA ASN A 47 -29.89 -7.68 -4.41
C ASN A 47 -28.44 -7.32 -4.79
N GLY A 48 -27.77 -8.18 -5.54
CA GLY A 48 -26.39 -7.98 -6.01
C GLY A 48 -26.21 -6.75 -6.94
N GLN A 49 -27.30 -6.23 -7.52
CA GLN A 49 -27.34 -5.01 -8.35
C GLN A 49 -27.77 -3.77 -7.56
N GLU A 50 -27.79 -3.83 -6.23
CA GLU A 50 -28.21 -2.76 -5.31
C GLU A 50 -29.69 -2.35 -5.42
N LYS A 51 -30.54 -3.15 -6.10
CA LYS A 51 -31.97 -2.90 -6.18
C LYS A 51 -32.69 -3.46 -4.96
N ARG A 52 -33.59 -2.65 -4.40
CA ARG A 52 -34.37 -3.01 -3.20
C ARG A 52 -35.20 -4.30 -3.45
N ILE A 53 -35.08 -5.24 -2.53
CA ILE A 53 -35.83 -6.52 -2.54
C ILE A 53 -36.63 -6.76 -1.27
N GLY A 54 -36.38 -6.01 -0.18
CA GLY A 54 -37.06 -6.21 1.08
C GLY A 54 -36.87 -5.05 2.05
N ASN A 55 -37.49 -5.18 3.22
CA ASN A 55 -37.28 -4.27 4.35
C ASN A 55 -36.13 -4.78 5.20
N ALA A 56 -35.50 -3.88 5.96
CA ALA A 56 -34.51 -4.22 6.97
C ALA A 56 -35.00 -3.81 8.36
N ASP A 57 -34.67 -4.59 9.39
CA ASP A 57 -34.92 -4.22 10.78
C ASP A 57 -33.69 -3.47 11.33
N PHE A 58 -33.90 -2.22 11.72
CA PHE A 58 -32.82 -1.38 12.23
C PHE A 58 -33.29 -0.44 13.35
N LYS A 59 -32.36 -0.14 14.25
CA LYS A 59 -32.57 0.82 15.32
C LYS A 59 -31.26 1.43 15.82
N ASN A 60 -31.15 2.75 15.86
CA ASN A 60 -30.05 3.48 16.52
C ASN A 60 -28.62 3.05 16.08
N GLY A 61 -28.37 2.72 14.86
CA GLY A 61 -27.03 2.26 14.42
C GLY A 61 -26.84 0.75 14.49
N VAL A 62 -27.91 0.02 14.75
CA VAL A 62 -27.92 -1.45 14.77
C VAL A 62 -28.84 -1.95 13.67
N LEU A 63 -28.38 -2.93 12.91
CA LEU A 63 -29.12 -3.69 11.91
C LEU A 63 -29.27 -5.11 12.41
N ASN A 64 -30.52 -5.61 12.48
CA ASN A 64 -30.84 -6.97 12.90
C ASN A 64 -31.35 -7.80 11.74
N PHE A 65 -30.92 -9.05 11.63
CA PHE A 65 -31.35 -9.95 10.55
C PHE A 65 -31.02 -11.40 10.87
N ASP A 66 -31.71 -12.31 10.20
CA ASP A 66 -31.41 -13.73 10.24
C ASP A 66 -30.52 -14.13 9.05
N MET A 67 -29.70 -15.15 9.22
CA MET A 67 -28.92 -15.77 8.16
C MET A 67 -29.28 -17.23 8.03
N THR A 68 -29.36 -17.72 6.79
CA THR A 68 -29.42 -19.15 6.48
C THR A 68 -28.09 -19.62 5.91
N ARG A 69 -27.95 -20.93 5.78
CA ARG A 69 -26.71 -21.60 5.37
C ARG A 69 -26.10 -21.00 4.12
N PHE A 70 -24.85 -20.52 4.22
CA PHE A 70 -24.08 -19.94 3.14
C PHE A 70 -24.75 -18.77 2.40
N LEU A 71 -25.75 -18.16 3.04
CA LEU A 71 -26.47 -17.05 2.44
C LEU A 71 -25.62 -15.78 2.44
N ILE A 72 -25.65 -15.08 1.31
CA ILE A 72 -25.15 -13.71 1.19
C ILE A 72 -26.34 -12.76 1.23
N ARG A 73 -26.31 -11.79 2.14
CA ARG A 73 -27.31 -10.71 2.19
C ARG A 73 -26.62 -9.36 2.00
N SER A 74 -27.34 -8.44 1.38
CA SER A 74 -26.87 -7.08 1.17
C SER A 74 -27.92 -6.10 1.66
N PHE A 75 -27.48 -5.07 2.36
CA PHE A 75 -28.36 -4.02 2.88
C PHE A 75 -27.86 -2.67 2.42
N ALA A 76 -28.78 -1.82 1.95
CA ALA A 76 -28.55 -0.40 1.78
C ALA A 76 -28.84 0.30 3.10
N VAL A 77 -27.90 1.03 3.63
CA VAL A 77 -27.99 1.70 4.94
C VAL A 77 -27.71 3.18 4.74
N LYS A 78 -28.56 4.03 5.27
CA LYS A 78 -28.38 5.48 5.31
C LYS A 78 -28.16 5.93 6.74
N PHE A 79 -27.08 6.65 6.96
CA PHE A 79 -26.73 7.20 8.27
C PHE A 79 -27.23 8.64 8.41
N GLU A 80 -27.50 9.01 9.66
CA GLU A 80 -27.73 10.41 10.02
C GLU A 80 -26.49 11.23 9.59
N ASN A 81 -26.73 12.36 8.92
CA ASN A 81 -25.63 13.25 8.57
C ASN A 81 -25.00 13.75 9.87
N SER A 82 -23.86 13.17 10.25
CA SER A 82 -23.08 13.77 11.31
C SER A 82 -22.45 15.06 10.76
N SER A 83 -22.67 16.15 11.43
CA SER A 83 -21.94 17.41 11.18
C SER A 83 -20.44 17.29 11.50
N ASN A 84 -20.01 16.19 12.06
CA ASN A 84 -18.62 15.82 12.23
C ASN A 84 -18.11 15.28 10.89
N SER A 85 -17.67 16.17 10.00
CA SER A 85 -16.72 15.77 8.99
C SER A 85 -15.53 15.16 9.73
N LEU A 86 -15.26 13.88 9.51
CA LEU A 86 -13.98 13.31 9.89
C LEU A 86 -12.94 14.21 9.21
N SER A 87 -12.25 15.02 9.99
CA SER A 87 -11.13 15.78 9.47
C SER A 87 -10.16 14.74 8.92
N LYS A 88 -9.73 14.93 7.67
CA LYS A 88 -8.63 14.09 7.13
C LYS A 88 -7.51 14.13 8.17
N PRO A 89 -6.90 12.99 8.50
CA PRO A 89 -5.76 12.98 9.42
C PRO A 89 -4.74 14.01 8.97
N SER A 90 -4.26 14.82 9.89
CA SER A 90 -3.20 15.79 9.60
C SER A 90 -1.97 15.00 9.19
N GLN A 91 -1.46 15.25 7.98
CA GLN A 91 -0.25 14.61 7.47
C GLN A 91 0.90 15.60 7.40
N ALA A 92 2.10 15.12 7.68
CA ALA A 92 3.32 15.92 7.46
C ALA A 92 4.40 15.06 6.80
N VAL A 93 5.00 15.65 5.76
CA VAL A 93 6.16 15.05 5.08
C VAL A 93 7.39 15.22 5.97
N VAL A 94 8.13 14.15 6.14
CA VAL A 94 9.38 14.12 6.90
C VAL A 94 10.55 14.43 5.97
N GLN A 95 11.38 15.41 6.31
CA GLN A 95 12.57 15.74 5.53
C GLN A 95 13.63 14.64 5.68
N LEU A 96 14.13 14.14 4.54
CA LEU A 96 15.12 13.07 4.51
C LEU A 96 16.51 13.61 4.07
N PRO A 97 17.57 13.21 4.75
CA PRO A 97 18.94 13.52 4.34
C PRO A 97 19.38 12.52 3.24
N PHE A 98 18.85 12.68 2.03
CA PHE A 98 19.20 11.82 0.92
C PHE A 98 20.72 11.73 0.72
N ASN A 99 21.24 10.53 0.51
CA ASN A 99 22.67 10.26 0.43
C ASN A 99 23.10 9.51 -0.82
N GLN A 100 22.15 9.06 -1.63
CA GLN A 100 22.38 8.27 -2.84
C GLN A 100 21.53 8.82 -3.98
N ASP A 101 22.05 8.81 -5.21
CA ASP A 101 21.29 8.98 -6.44
C ASP A 101 20.89 7.59 -6.94
N GLY A 102 19.61 7.33 -7.04
CA GLY A 102 19.07 6.02 -7.44
C GLY A 102 18.09 6.09 -8.62
N ILE A 103 18.00 7.24 -9.27
CA ILE A 103 17.02 7.54 -10.32
C ILE A 103 17.77 8.11 -11.51
N SER A 104 17.41 7.73 -12.74
CA SER A 104 18.02 8.28 -13.96
C SER A 104 17.00 8.48 -15.07
N PHE A 105 17.28 9.40 -15.98
CA PHE A 105 16.48 9.62 -17.19
C PHE A 105 16.92 8.70 -18.33
N ASP A 106 16.01 8.41 -19.27
CA ASP A 106 16.28 7.71 -20.53
C ASP A 106 17.44 8.32 -21.34
N THR A 107 17.58 9.64 -21.26
CA THR A 107 18.66 10.38 -21.93
C THR A 107 20.01 10.24 -21.26
N LYS A 108 20.05 9.74 -20.01
CA LYS A 108 21.27 9.60 -19.21
C LYS A 108 21.16 8.45 -18.21
N ARG A 109 20.94 7.24 -18.71
CA ARG A 109 20.69 6.03 -17.89
C ARG A 109 21.84 5.64 -16.97
N ASN A 110 23.05 6.07 -17.27
CA ASN A 110 24.24 5.85 -16.44
C ASN A 110 24.40 6.89 -15.32
N ASP A 111 23.46 7.83 -15.17
CA ASP A 111 23.39 8.71 -14.02
C ASP A 111 22.81 7.94 -12.84
N GLY A 112 23.41 8.10 -11.67
CA GLY A 112 22.98 7.42 -10.45
C GLY A 112 23.33 5.93 -10.37
N ASN A 113 23.02 5.36 -9.23
CA ASN A 113 23.21 3.93 -8.92
C ASN A 113 22.38 3.58 -7.69
N LEU A 114 21.20 2.99 -7.92
CA LEU A 114 20.41 2.43 -6.81
C LEU A 114 21.06 1.15 -6.30
N PHE A 115 21.44 0.27 -7.22
CA PHE A 115 22.14 -0.99 -6.95
C PHE A 115 22.80 -1.55 -8.22
N ASN A 116 24.11 -1.83 -8.18
CA ASN A 116 24.88 -2.44 -9.29
C ASN A 116 24.70 -1.73 -10.64
N GLY A 117 24.70 -0.40 -10.64
CA GLY A 117 24.50 0.42 -11.84
C GLY A 117 23.05 0.50 -12.33
N LEU A 118 22.11 -0.15 -11.65
CA LEU A 118 20.68 -0.09 -11.98
C LEU A 118 20.02 1.10 -11.27
N THR A 119 19.02 1.70 -11.93
CA THR A 119 18.26 2.85 -11.39
C THR A 119 16.76 2.72 -11.68
N LEU A 120 15.97 3.55 -10.99
CA LEU A 120 14.56 3.74 -11.30
C LEU A 120 14.40 4.73 -12.47
N PRO A 121 13.39 4.55 -13.35
CA PRO A 121 13.14 5.46 -14.47
C PRO A 121 12.51 6.77 -13.97
N ALA A 122 13.22 7.88 -14.15
CA ALA A 122 12.82 9.21 -13.70
C ALA A 122 11.53 9.68 -14.36
N GLU A 123 11.31 9.32 -15.62
CA GLU A 123 10.12 9.66 -16.41
C GLU A 123 8.83 9.13 -15.79
N MET A 124 8.92 8.07 -15.00
CA MET A 124 7.77 7.41 -14.40
C MET A 124 7.57 7.76 -12.92
N ILE A 125 8.52 8.47 -12.29
CA ILE A 125 8.43 8.84 -10.87
C ILE A 125 7.82 10.24 -10.75
N PRO A 126 6.57 10.37 -10.25
CA PRO A 126 6.01 11.69 -9.96
C PRO A 126 6.64 12.28 -8.69
N ALA A 127 6.64 13.61 -8.59
CA ALA A 127 7.10 14.31 -7.38
C ALA A 127 6.26 13.98 -6.13
N GLU A 128 5.04 13.56 -6.33
CA GLU A 128 4.09 13.18 -5.28
C GLU A 128 3.43 11.83 -5.63
N ILE A 129 3.49 10.89 -4.69
CA ILE A 129 2.83 9.59 -4.78
C ILE A 129 1.77 9.53 -3.69
N VAL A 130 0.53 9.22 -4.06
CA VAL A 130 -0.57 9.00 -3.10
C VAL A 130 -0.91 7.53 -3.07
N SER A 131 -0.85 6.92 -1.89
CA SER A 131 -1.23 5.52 -1.67
C SER A 131 -2.13 5.42 -0.44
N GLU A 132 -3.39 5.00 -0.64
CA GLU A 132 -4.42 4.90 0.41
C GLU A 132 -4.49 6.17 1.27
N ASP A 133 -4.72 7.31 0.62
CA ASP A 133 -4.79 8.66 1.20
C ASP A 133 -3.51 9.17 1.89
N ILE A 134 -2.39 8.45 1.83
CA ILE A 134 -1.10 8.90 2.33
C ILE A 134 -0.30 9.53 1.20
N LEU A 135 0.09 10.80 1.38
CA LEU A 135 0.91 11.56 0.45
C LEU A 135 2.39 11.36 0.75
N PHE A 136 3.15 10.93 -0.23
CA PHE A 136 4.60 10.87 -0.22
C PHE A 136 5.20 11.90 -1.17
N LYS A 137 6.18 12.66 -0.72
CA LYS A 137 6.99 13.55 -1.57
C LYS A 137 8.34 12.90 -1.81
N THR A 138 8.62 12.57 -3.06
CA THR A 138 9.90 11.98 -3.49
C THR A 138 11.00 13.03 -3.59
N GLY A 139 12.24 12.59 -3.66
CA GLY A 139 13.39 13.45 -3.93
C GLY A 139 13.36 14.02 -5.35
N ILE A 140 14.24 14.98 -5.62
CA ILE A 140 14.42 15.59 -6.94
C ILE A 140 15.02 14.54 -7.88
N THR A 141 14.39 14.34 -9.03
CA THR A 141 14.80 13.33 -10.04
C THR A 141 15.83 13.85 -11.05
N ALA A 142 16.24 15.13 -10.95
CA ALA A 142 17.23 15.71 -11.86
C ALA A 142 18.59 15.01 -11.73
N ASP A 143 19.33 15.00 -12.83
CA ASP A 143 20.66 14.37 -12.95
C ASP A 143 21.61 14.77 -11.80
N GLY A 144 22.31 13.79 -11.25
CA GLY A 144 23.29 13.98 -10.18
C GLY A 144 22.71 14.37 -8.83
N GLN A 145 21.41 14.41 -8.66
CA GLN A 145 20.77 14.75 -7.40
C GLN A 145 20.58 13.51 -6.53
N LYS A 146 20.85 13.67 -5.22
CA LYS A 146 20.56 12.63 -4.26
C LYS A 146 19.05 12.61 -3.98
N ASN A 147 18.43 11.48 -4.22
CA ASN A 147 16.97 11.28 -4.20
C ASN A 147 16.54 10.04 -3.43
N VAL A 148 17.50 9.28 -2.91
CA VAL A 148 17.28 8.07 -2.11
C VAL A 148 18.09 8.14 -0.82
N LEU A 149 17.52 7.68 0.26
CA LEU A 149 18.21 7.49 1.53
C LEU A 149 18.54 6.00 1.71
N SER A 150 19.81 5.63 1.49
CA SER A 150 20.32 4.32 1.85
C SER A 150 20.46 4.24 3.38
N ALA A 151 19.77 3.27 4.00
CA ALA A 151 19.68 3.19 5.45
C ALA A 151 21.01 2.75 6.09
N ALA A 152 21.54 3.60 6.98
CA ALA A 152 22.80 3.39 7.67
C ALA A 152 22.73 3.78 9.16
N GLY A 153 21.54 3.68 9.75
CA GLY A 153 21.34 4.02 11.15
C GLY A 153 21.08 5.51 11.41
N GLN A 154 20.66 6.25 10.41
CA GLN A 154 20.38 7.70 10.55
C GLN A 154 19.21 7.93 11.51
N LYS A 155 19.33 8.99 12.32
CA LYS A 155 18.24 9.51 13.13
C LYS A 155 17.43 10.51 12.30
N ILE A 156 16.16 10.22 12.12
CA ILE A 156 15.21 11.05 11.37
C ILE A 156 14.29 11.76 12.36
N VAL A 157 14.23 13.08 12.28
CA VAL A 157 13.38 13.92 13.13
C VAL A 157 11.96 13.93 12.58
N ILE A 158 10.99 13.69 13.47
CA ILE A 158 9.57 13.78 13.16
C ILE A 158 9.13 15.25 13.33
N PRO A 159 8.41 15.83 12.35
CA PRO A 159 7.84 17.18 12.50
C PRO A 159 6.95 17.30 13.75
N SER A 160 6.85 18.49 14.31
CA SER A 160 5.95 18.75 15.42
C SER A 160 4.50 18.54 15.02
N GLY A 161 3.73 17.81 15.83
CA GLY A 161 2.33 17.49 15.56
C GLY A 161 1.85 16.32 16.44
N LYS A 162 0.58 15.98 16.28
CA LYS A 162 -0.02 14.80 16.90
C LYS A 162 -0.18 13.71 15.84
N TYR A 163 0.76 12.81 15.77
CA TYR A 163 0.78 11.70 14.83
C TYR A 163 0.83 10.37 15.57
N ASN A 164 0.11 9.38 15.08
CA ASN A 164 0.11 8.03 15.63
C ASN A 164 0.64 6.97 14.66
N LYS A 165 0.90 7.37 13.41
CA LYS A 165 1.43 6.51 12.36
C LYS A 165 2.60 7.19 11.63
N LEU A 166 3.52 6.38 11.19
CA LEU A 166 4.59 6.75 10.28
C LEU A 166 4.55 5.80 9.08
N TYR A 167 4.55 6.38 7.90
CA TYR A 167 4.53 5.66 6.64
C TYR A 167 5.84 5.86 5.91
N ILE A 168 6.45 4.76 5.47
CA ILE A 168 7.72 4.76 4.74
C ILE A 168 7.45 4.29 3.31
N LEU A 169 7.83 5.09 2.33
CA LEU A 169 7.93 4.68 0.94
C LEU A 169 9.34 4.15 0.70
N ALA A 170 9.46 2.84 0.55
CA ALA A 170 10.76 2.19 0.46
C ALA A 170 10.73 0.90 -0.35
N ALA A 171 11.91 0.42 -0.68
CA ALA A 171 12.17 -0.91 -1.20
C ALA A 171 13.55 -1.39 -0.74
N ALA A 172 13.92 -2.63 -1.06
CA ALA A 172 15.24 -3.12 -0.79
C ALA A 172 15.92 -3.62 -2.07
N THR A 173 17.24 -3.66 -2.09
CA THR A 173 18.00 -4.23 -3.23
C THR A 173 17.94 -5.76 -3.26
N ASP A 174 17.48 -6.35 -2.16
CA ASP A 174 17.20 -7.77 -1.97
C ASP A 174 16.25 -7.91 -0.77
N ASP A 175 15.40 -8.95 -0.72
CA ASP A 175 14.50 -9.19 0.41
C ASP A 175 15.30 -9.19 1.71
N THR A 176 14.95 -8.30 2.64
CA THR A 176 15.72 -8.11 3.87
C THR A 176 14.85 -7.65 5.03
N GLN A 177 15.43 -7.61 6.20
CA GLN A 177 14.81 -7.07 7.41
C GLN A 177 15.69 -5.99 8.03
N GLY A 178 15.04 -5.06 8.74
CA GLY A 178 15.74 -4.02 9.47
C GLY A 178 14.98 -3.62 10.73
N ASP A 179 15.72 -3.24 11.75
CA ASP A 179 15.20 -2.78 13.02
C ASP A 179 15.06 -1.25 13.00
N ILE A 180 13.83 -0.75 13.06
CA ILE A 180 13.52 0.66 13.19
C ILE A 180 13.28 0.96 14.67
N LYS A 181 14.06 1.88 15.24
CA LYS A 181 13.88 2.29 16.64
C LYS A 181 12.97 3.52 16.71
N VAL A 182 11.94 3.46 17.54
CA VAL A 182 11.00 4.57 17.81
C VAL A 182 10.95 4.77 19.33
N GLY A 183 11.65 5.79 19.82
CA GLY A 183 11.89 5.93 21.26
C GLY A 183 12.61 4.70 21.83
N ASN A 184 12.00 4.05 22.82
CA ASN A 184 12.53 2.82 23.44
C ASN A 184 12.04 1.52 22.77
N LYS A 185 11.20 1.62 21.74
CA LYS A 185 10.68 0.44 21.02
C LYS A 185 11.54 0.16 19.79
N VAL A 186 11.70 -1.13 19.51
CA VAL A 186 12.30 -1.63 18.26
C VAL A 186 11.21 -2.33 17.47
N VAL A 187 11.00 -1.88 16.24
CA VAL A 187 10.07 -2.49 15.29
C VAL A 187 10.89 -3.21 14.23
N LYS A 188 10.75 -4.51 14.14
CA LYS A 188 11.36 -5.31 13.07
C LYS A 188 10.47 -5.22 11.84
N GLN A 189 11.00 -4.63 10.77
CA GLN A 189 10.30 -4.44 9.50
C GLN A 189 10.99 -5.26 8.40
N SER A 190 10.19 -6.03 7.66
CA SER A 190 10.65 -6.68 6.42
C SER A 190 10.49 -5.72 5.25
N PHE A 191 11.46 -5.69 4.35
CA PHE A 191 11.47 -4.87 3.15
C PHE A 191 11.65 -5.77 1.93
N GLN A 192 10.78 -5.62 0.97
CA GLN A 192 10.78 -6.41 -0.26
C GLN A 192 11.71 -5.82 -1.32
N ASN A 193 12.26 -6.70 -2.14
CA ASN A 193 13.07 -6.34 -3.30
C ASN A 193 12.28 -5.40 -4.24
N TRP A 194 12.98 -4.41 -4.77
CA TRP A 194 12.44 -3.34 -5.61
C TRP A 194 12.09 -3.75 -7.04
N THR A 195 12.57 -4.90 -7.54
CA THR A 195 12.46 -5.26 -8.95
C THR A 195 12.33 -6.76 -9.18
N GLY A 196 11.74 -7.15 -10.30
CA GLY A 196 11.66 -8.52 -10.74
C GLY A 196 10.78 -8.71 -11.98
N TYR A 197 10.85 -9.87 -12.60
CA TYR A 197 10.10 -10.19 -13.81
C TYR A 197 8.59 -10.19 -13.58
N VAL A 198 7.84 -9.61 -14.52
CA VAL A 198 6.36 -9.55 -14.46
C VAL A 198 5.72 -10.92 -14.61
N GLY A 199 6.33 -11.82 -15.31
CA GLY A 199 5.87 -13.19 -15.48
C GLY A 199 7.03 -14.16 -15.46
N GLN A 200 6.78 -15.42 -15.73
CA GLN A 200 7.87 -16.35 -15.99
C GLN A 200 8.67 -15.90 -17.21
N HIS A 201 9.97 -15.76 -17.06
CA HIS A 201 10.87 -15.40 -18.15
C HIS A 201 11.68 -16.62 -18.61
N TYR A 202 11.59 -16.90 -19.91
CA TYR A 202 12.30 -18.02 -20.53
C TYR A 202 13.59 -17.52 -21.17
N ASN A 203 14.72 -17.84 -20.59
CA ASN A 203 16.03 -17.59 -21.23
C ASN A 203 16.22 -18.61 -22.33
N ARG A 204 16.46 -18.13 -23.54
CA ARG A 204 16.55 -18.96 -24.74
C ARG A 204 17.89 -18.73 -25.43
N GLU A 205 18.48 -19.82 -25.93
CA GLU A 205 19.66 -19.78 -26.77
C GLU A 205 19.29 -20.27 -28.17
N LEU A 206 19.80 -19.56 -29.20
CA LEU A 206 19.66 -19.99 -30.57
C LEU A 206 20.70 -21.08 -30.83
N THR A 207 20.23 -22.28 -31.18
CA THR A 207 21.06 -23.39 -31.66
C THR A 207 20.94 -23.48 -33.17
N SER A 208 21.77 -24.30 -33.83
CA SER A 208 21.78 -24.46 -35.30
C SER A 208 20.38 -24.73 -35.88
N ASP A 209 19.49 -25.39 -35.13
CA ASP A 209 18.23 -25.89 -35.66
C ASP A 209 17.00 -25.39 -34.90
N ASN A 210 17.16 -24.84 -33.68
CA ASN A 210 16.04 -24.44 -32.86
C ASN A 210 16.39 -23.41 -31.77
N LEU A 211 15.37 -22.74 -31.25
CA LEU A 211 15.44 -21.90 -30.06
C LEU A 211 15.24 -22.75 -28.81
N LYS A 212 16.34 -23.04 -28.07
CA LYS A 212 16.30 -23.87 -26.88
C LYS A 212 16.11 -23.03 -25.62
N VAL A 213 15.16 -23.41 -24.75
CA VAL A 213 15.04 -22.83 -23.39
C VAL A 213 16.14 -23.39 -22.53
N VAL A 214 17.06 -22.54 -22.07
CA VAL A 214 18.21 -22.93 -21.22
C VAL A 214 17.95 -22.73 -19.73
N SER A 215 17.08 -21.77 -19.37
CA SER A 215 16.64 -21.58 -17.99
C SER A 215 15.31 -20.84 -17.93
N ILE A 216 14.66 -20.91 -16.77
CA ILE A 216 13.39 -20.23 -16.50
C ILE A 216 13.57 -19.39 -15.23
N SER A 217 13.42 -18.09 -15.36
CA SER A 217 13.34 -17.17 -14.23
C SER A 217 11.89 -17.08 -13.75
N LYS A 218 11.68 -17.25 -12.45
CA LYS A 218 10.35 -17.19 -11.84
C LYS A 218 9.81 -15.77 -11.87
N ALA A 219 8.49 -15.64 -11.96
CA ALA A 219 7.81 -14.37 -11.76
C ALA A 219 8.08 -13.81 -10.34
N PHE A 220 8.20 -12.49 -10.27
CA PHE A 220 8.37 -11.78 -9.00
C PHE A 220 7.04 -11.70 -8.25
N THR A 221 6.98 -12.29 -7.05
CA THR A 221 5.80 -12.23 -6.20
C THR A 221 5.84 -10.99 -5.33
N LYS A 222 4.88 -10.09 -5.53
CA LYS A 222 4.71 -8.87 -4.71
C LYS A 222 3.88 -9.23 -3.49
N ARG A 223 4.49 -9.13 -2.31
CA ARG A 223 3.86 -9.46 -1.03
C ARG A 223 3.46 -8.22 -0.25
N ASP A 224 4.24 -7.15 -0.42
CA ASP A 224 4.08 -5.91 0.32
C ASP A 224 3.14 -4.94 -0.42
N ASN A 225 2.62 -3.94 0.27
CA ASN A 225 1.69 -2.97 -0.29
C ASN A 225 2.39 -2.05 -1.30
N ILE A 226 2.08 -2.21 -2.58
CA ILE A 226 2.64 -1.41 -3.67
C ILE A 226 2.05 0.00 -3.63
N ALA A 227 2.91 1.00 -3.44
CA ALA A 227 2.54 2.40 -3.54
C ALA A 227 2.80 3.00 -4.92
N TRP A 228 3.80 2.48 -5.63
CA TRP A 228 4.17 2.91 -6.97
C TRP A 228 4.88 1.79 -7.72
N PHE A 229 4.77 1.79 -9.05
CA PHE A 229 5.52 0.90 -9.91
C PHE A 229 5.87 1.56 -11.24
N ALA A 230 6.93 1.05 -11.89
CA ALA A 230 7.29 1.36 -13.27
C ALA A 230 7.38 0.09 -14.11
N SER A 231 7.14 0.21 -15.41
CA SER A 231 7.14 -0.92 -16.36
C SER A 231 8.53 -1.48 -16.67
N HIS A 232 9.59 -0.83 -16.18
CA HIS A 232 10.99 -1.22 -16.40
C HIS A 232 11.88 -0.65 -15.29
N ARG A 233 13.13 -1.02 -15.30
CA ARG A 233 14.25 -0.37 -14.63
C ARG A 233 15.27 0.05 -15.66
N HIS A 234 16.15 0.96 -15.32
CA HIS A 234 17.28 1.29 -16.17
C HIS A 234 18.50 0.43 -15.86
N THR A 235 19.15 -0.04 -16.91
CA THR A 235 20.57 -0.39 -16.91
C THR A 235 21.36 0.81 -17.45
N PRO A 236 22.70 0.85 -17.35
CA PRO A 236 23.47 1.96 -17.92
C PRO A 236 23.22 2.22 -19.41
N ASP A 237 22.84 1.19 -20.17
CA ASP A 237 22.78 1.22 -21.62
C ASP A 237 21.35 1.09 -22.19
N ALA A 238 20.36 0.64 -21.40
CA ALA A 238 19.04 0.31 -21.92
C ALA A 238 17.96 0.36 -20.84
N ASN A 239 16.69 0.36 -21.28
CA ASN A 239 15.54 0.04 -20.45
C ASN A 239 15.44 -1.48 -20.35
N ASP A 240 15.54 -2.02 -19.14
CA ASP A 240 15.37 -3.44 -18.87
C ASP A 240 13.87 -3.76 -18.77
N ALA A 241 13.24 -3.90 -19.93
CA ALA A 241 11.84 -4.25 -20.04
C ALA A 241 11.57 -5.60 -19.36
N TYR A 242 10.33 -5.83 -18.90
CA TYR A 242 9.90 -7.01 -18.13
C TYR A 242 10.46 -7.13 -16.70
N GLN A 243 11.43 -6.31 -16.33
CA GLN A 243 11.90 -6.16 -14.95
C GLN A 243 11.29 -4.88 -14.36
N TYR A 244 10.05 -4.98 -13.89
CA TYR A 244 9.34 -3.85 -13.30
C TYR A 244 10.01 -3.39 -12.02
N SER A 245 9.86 -2.11 -11.72
CA SER A 245 10.33 -1.48 -10.48
C SER A 245 9.16 -1.19 -9.56
N TYR A 246 9.36 -1.36 -8.26
CA TYR A 246 8.30 -1.20 -7.26
C TYR A 246 8.80 -0.40 -6.06
N LEU A 247 7.95 0.48 -5.54
CA LEU A 247 8.10 1.10 -4.23
C LEU A 247 6.91 0.69 -3.36
N TYR A 248 7.20 0.31 -2.14
CA TYR A 248 6.22 -0.23 -1.20
C TYR A 248 5.95 0.75 -0.07
N LYS A 249 4.71 0.75 0.43
CA LYS A 249 4.31 1.48 1.62
C LYS A 249 4.41 0.58 2.84
N TYR A 250 5.18 1.02 3.82
CA TYR A 250 5.29 0.37 5.13
C TYR A 250 4.70 1.28 6.21
N GLU A 251 3.95 0.70 7.13
CA GLU A 251 3.31 1.41 8.23
C GLU A 251 3.96 1.05 9.56
N ILE A 252 4.22 2.06 10.39
CA ILE A 252 4.77 1.90 11.74
C ILE A 252 3.93 2.72 12.70
N THR A 253 3.44 2.08 13.78
CA THR A 253 2.75 2.78 14.86
C THR A 253 3.73 3.61 15.66
N LEU A 254 3.44 4.91 15.80
CA LEU A 254 4.21 5.83 16.63
C LEU A 254 3.64 5.85 18.06
N PRO A 255 4.47 5.73 19.08
CA PRO A 255 4.07 6.07 20.43
C PRO A 255 3.79 7.57 20.54
N GLU A 256 2.90 7.94 21.44
CA GLU A 256 2.58 9.35 21.70
C GLU A 256 3.85 10.16 22.02
N GLY A 257 3.97 11.33 21.38
CA GLY A 257 5.10 12.24 21.58
C GLY A 257 6.43 11.78 20.95
N ALA A 258 6.41 10.79 20.05
CA ALA A 258 7.61 10.37 19.32
C ALA A 258 8.20 11.54 18.53
N LYS A 259 9.45 11.90 18.78
CA LYS A 259 10.15 13.03 18.14
C LYS A 259 11.11 12.61 17.05
N SER A 260 11.48 11.35 16.99
CA SER A 260 12.41 10.82 16.00
C SER A 260 12.33 9.30 15.89
N ILE A 261 12.77 8.79 14.75
CA ILE A 261 13.07 7.38 14.55
C ILE A 261 14.55 7.21 14.26
N THR A 262 15.07 6.00 14.48
CA THR A 262 16.40 5.62 13.99
C THR A 262 16.23 4.50 12.98
N LEU A 263 16.78 4.70 11.80
CA LEU A 263 16.73 3.75 10.70
C LEU A 263 17.63 2.53 10.95
N PRO A 264 17.37 1.41 10.27
CA PRO A 264 18.27 0.26 10.32
C PRO A 264 19.68 0.60 9.81
N LYS A 265 20.69 -0.11 10.30
CA LYS A 265 22.02 -0.16 9.67
C LYS A 265 22.04 -1.27 8.62
N ASN A 266 21.38 -1.02 7.49
CA ASN A 266 21.27 -1.98 6.41
C ASN A 266 21.12 -1.22 5.09
N ASP A 267 22.21 -1.10 4.35
CA ASP A 267 22.30 -0.36 3.09
C ASP A 267 21.49 -0.97 1.93
N LYS A 268 21.03 -2.22 2.08
CA LYS A 268 20.05 -2.80 1.15
C LYS A 268 18.72 -2.06 1.18
N ILE A 269 18.36 -1.40 2.29
CA ILE A 269 17.10 -0.68 2.44
C ILE A 269 17.23 0.72 1.85
N LYS A 270 16.38 1.03 0.87
CA LYS A 270 16.32 2.28 0.12
C LYS A 270 15.02 3.00 0.42
N ILE A 271 15.10 4.19 1.01
CA ILE A 271 13.94 4.98 1.45
C ILE A 271 13.81 6.19 0.54
N PHE A 272 12.63 6.38 -0.04
CA PHE A 272 12.32 7.45 -1.00
C PHE A 272 11.51 8.58 -0.38
N ALA A 273 10.65 8.27 0.58
CA ALA A 273 9.88 9.27 1.33
C ALA A 273 9.43 8.73 2.68
N ILE A 274 9.14 9.63 3.62
CA ILE A 274 8.48 9.33 4.88
C ILE A 274 7.39 10.36 5.12
N THR A 275 6.21 9.90 5.57
CA THR A 275 5.08 10.74 5.97
C THR A 275 4.57 10.29 7.32
N VAL A 276 4.19 11.22 8.18
CA VAL A 276 3.50 10.95 9.45
C VAL A 276 2.04 11.41 9.37
N ALA A 277 1.14 10.66 10.01
CA ALA A 277 -0.30 10.97 10.06
C ALA A 277 -0.90 10.64 11.44
#